data_22295e3ed3886fa97dcd817766b6df3a
#
_entry.id   22295e3ed3886fa97dcd817766b6df3a
#
_cell.length_a   1.000
_cell.length_b   1.000
_cell.length_c   1.000
_cell.angle_alpha   90.00
_cell.angle_beta   90.00
_cell.angle_gamma   90.00
#
_symmetry.space_group_name_H-M   'P 1'
#
loop_
_entity.id
_entity.type
_entity.pdbx_description
1 polymer ?
#
loop_
_entity_poly.entity_id
_entity_poly.type
_entity_poly.pdbx_seq_one_letter_code
_entity_poly.pdbx_strand_id
1 'polypeptide(L)'
;MKWRNDAGLAGNSVVVTGAGGGIGSAVARGFAEAGSKVLLVDIPSAPLNDVLKTLTGTGHQILPCDLSDLKGHVNIFEKAAEAAEVVALAHCAAVLRRRATVDDVTEEDWDLQIDVNMKATFFLNRTAHAHFKKNGTKGSIVNFSSQGWWTGGFGGSVVYAGSKGGVVSMTKGLARSFAPDGIRVNAVSPGGVDTSMMTGNQTPEQLASFVSMIPMGRLATPEEMVGPVIFLASQASSFVTGTVANVSGGQLMY
;
A
#
# COMPACT_ATOMS: atom_id res chain seq x y z
N MET A 1 -9.66 10.99 26.79
CA MET A 1 -9.48 10.21 25.55
C MET A 1 -8.35 9.21 25.81
N LYS A 2 -8.58 7.90 25.69
CA LYS A 2 -7.49 6.93 25.76
C LYS A 2 -6.81 6.88 24.39
N TRP A 3 -5.53 7.17 24.34
CA TRP A 3 -4.74 7.07 23.13
C TRP A 3 -4.67 5.59 22.66
N ARG A 4 -5.09 5.34 21.43
CA ARG A 4 -4.98 4.04 20.76
C ARG A 4 -4.62 4.29 19.30
N ASN A 5 -3.54 3.68 18.85
CA ASN A 5 -3.09 3.83 17.45
C ASN A 5 -4.06 3.18 16.44
N ASP A 6 -4.93 2.29 16.89
CA ASP A 6 -5.92 1.53 16.11
C ASP A 6 -7.35 2.04 16.30
N ALA A 7 -7.53 3.24 16.87
CA ALA A 7 -8.85 3.78 17.16
C ALA A 7 -9.74 3.85 15.91
N GLY A 8 -10.94 3.29 16.01
CA GLY A 8 -11.93 3.26 14.91
C GLY A 8 -11.74 2.14 13.89
N LEU A 9 -10.80 1.20 14.12
CA LEU A 9 -10.57 0.05 13.24
C LEU A 9 -11.35 -1.20 13.70
N ALA A 10 -11.37 -1.47 15.00
CA ALA A 10 -12.00 -2.68 15.56
C ALA A 10 -13.49 -2.79 15.18
N GLY A 11 -13.90 -3.97 14.72
CA GLY A 11 -15.25 -4.28 14.28
C GLY A 11 -15.61 -3.81 12.88
N ASN A 12 -14.81 -2.92 12.29
CA ASN A 12 -15.01 -2.37 10.95
C ASN A 12 -14.25 -3.16 9.88
N SER A 13 -14.64 -2.94 8.62
CA SER A 13 -14.00 -3.58 7.48
C SER A 13 -12.87 -2.70 6.92
N VAL A 14 -11.77 -3.34 6.49
CA VAL A 14 -10.66 -2.70 5.80
C VAL A 14 -10.29 -3.48 4.54
N VAL A 15 -9.93 -2.77 3.49
CA VAL A 15 -9.44 -3.35 2.24
C VAL A 15 -7.92 -3.30 2.23
N VAL A 16 -7.26 -4.44 1.97
CA VAL A 16 -5.82 -4.52 1.75
C VAL A 16 -5.57 -5.09 0.36
N THR A 17 -4.96 -4.32 -0.52
CA THR A 17 -4.55 -4.77 -1.85
C THR A 17 -3.08 -5.16 -1.86
N GLY A 18 -2.66 -6.00 -2.82
CA GLY A 18 -1.32 -6.60 -2.76
C GLY A 18 -1.17 -7.53 -1.56
N ALA A 19 -2.28 -8.08 -1.07
CA ALA A 19 -2.37 -8.80 0.19
C ALA A 19 -1.60 -10.13 0.21
N GLY A 20 -1.30 -10.70 -0.94
CA GLY A 20 -0.45 -11.89 -1.07
C GLY A 20 1.04 -11.60 -1.02
N GLY A 21 1.45 -10.33 -1.15
CA GLY A 21 2.84 -9.90 -1.09
C GLY A 21 3.36 -9.75 0.34
N GLY A 22 4.68 -9.60 0.50
CA GLY A 22 5.32 -9.50 1.82
C GLY A 22 4.75 -8.40 2.70
N ILE A 23 4.73 -7.15 2.22
CA ILE A 23 4.19 -6.01 2.98
C ILE A 23 2.67 -6.14 3.16
N GLY A 24 1.93 -6.46 2.07
CA GLY A 24 0.46 -6.53 2.14
C GLY A 24 -0.04 -7.60 3.11
N SER A 25 0.61 -8.77 3.16
CA SER A 25 0.25 -9.82 4.11
C SER A 25 0.53 -9.43 5.57
N ALA A 26 1.64 -8.74 5.84
CA ALA A 26 1.93 -8.21 7.17
C ALA A 26 0.92 -7.13 7.59
N VAL A 27 0.60 -6.21 6.70
CA VAL A 27 -0.43 -5.17 6.92
C VAL A 27 -1.80 -5.80 7.19
N ALA A 28 -2.17 -6.85 6.45
CA ALA A 28 -3.43 -7.57 6.66
C ALA A 28 -3.48 -8.21 8.05
N ARG A 29 -2.39 -8.85 8.50
CA ARG A 29 -2.29 -9.38 9.87
C ARG A 29 -2.45 -8.26 10.90
N GLY A 30 -1.76 -7.15 10.73
CA GLY A 30 -1.87 -6.02 11.66
C GLY A 30 -3.27 -5.45 11.78
N PHE A 31 -4.03 -5.35 10.68
CA PHE A 31 -5.44 -4.96 10.75
C PHE A 31 -6.31 -6.01 11.45
N ALA A 32 -6.07 -7.30 11.23
CA ALA A 32 -6.77 -8.37 11.93
C ALA A 32 -6.49 -8.33 13.44
N GLU A 33 -5.24 -8.11 13.86
CA GLU A 33 -4.83 -7.90 15.25
C GLU A 33 -5.46 -6.65 15.87
N ALA A 34 -5.67 -5.59 15.08
CA ALA A 34 -6.41 -4.39 15.49
C ALA A 34 -7.94 -4.64 15.58
N GLY A 35 -8.41 -5.86 15.31
CA GLY A 35 -9.82 -6.26 15.39
C GLY A 35 -10.65 -5.90 14.16
N SER A 36 -10.03 -5.53 13.04
CA SER A 36 -10.73 -5.28 11.79
C SER A 36 -11.12 -6.57 11.07
N LYS A 37 -12.18 -6.53 10.28
CA LYS A 37 -12.49 -7.52 9.26
C LYS A 37 -11.73 -7.12 7.98
N VAL A 38 -10.88 -8.01 7.48
CA VAL A 38 -9.97 -7.70 6.37
C VAL A 38 -10.47 -8.33 5.07
N LEU A 39 -10.64 -7.52 4.03
CA LEU A 39 -10.75 -8.03 2.67
C LEU A 39 -9.35 -8.06 2.04
N LEU A 40 -8.86 -9.26 1.76
CA LEU A 40 -7.60 -9.51 1.06
C LEU A 40 -7.83 -9.44 -0.46
N VAL A 41 -7.16 -8.52 -1.13
CA VAL A 41 -7.27 -8.34 -2.59
C VAL A 41 -5.89 -8.49 -3.23
N ASP A 42 -5.79 -9.36 -4.22
CA ASP A 42 -4.59 -9.54 -5.04
C ASP A 42 -4.97 -10.25 -6.34
N ILE A 43 -4.03 -10.38 -7.27
CA ILE A 43 -4.22 -11.15 -8.50
C ILE A 43 -4.57 -12.61 -8.19
N PRO A 44 -5.26 -13.32 -9.12
CA PRO A 44 -5.73 -14.69 -8.86
C PRO A 44 -4.64 -15.71 -8.51
N SER A 45 -3.39 -15.48 -8.95
CA SER A 45 -2.25 -16.35 -8.66
C SER A 45 -1.61 -16.12 -7.28
N ALA A 46 -2.01 -15.07 -6.55
CA ALA A 46 -1.45 -14.75 -5.24
C ALA A 46 -1.94 -15.72 -4.15
N PRO A 47 -1.13 -16.01 -3.11
CA PRO A 47 -1.43 -17.01 -2.07
C PRO A 47 -2.43 -16.47 -1.01
N LEU A 48 -3.56 -15.89 -1.44
CA LEU A 48 -4.53 -15.24 -0.54
C LEU A 48 -5.10 -16.20 0.51
N ASN A 49 -5.34 -17.48 0.15
CA ASN A 49 -5.83 -18.47 1.10
C ASN A 49 -4.83 -18.75 2.23
N ASP A 50 -3.54 -18.72 1.94
CA ASP A 50 -2.53 -18.95 2.98
C ASP A 50 -2.40 -17.73 3.89
N VAL A 51 -2.48 -16.53 3.34
CA VAL A 51 -2.57 -15.31 4.16
C VAL A 51 -3.81 -15.32 5.04
N LEU A 52 -4.98 -15.67 4.50
CA LEU A 52 -6.24 -15.73 5.25
C LEU A 52 -6.13 -16.62 6.50
N LYS A 53 -5.47 -17.79 6.40
CA LYS A 53 -5.23 -18.71 7.53
C LYS A 53 -4.39 -18.10 8.66
N THR A 54 -3.61 -17.07 8.38
CA THR A 54 -2.75 -16.40 9.37
C THR A 54 -3.45 -15.26 10.11
N LEU A 55 -4.64 -14.84 9.67
CA LEU A 55 -5.35 -13.73 10.27
C LEU A 55 -6.04 -14.14 11.58
N THR A 56 -5.88 -13.31 12.61
CA THR A 56 -6.59 -13.49 13.89
C THR A 56 -8.01 -12.94 13.80
N GLY A 57 -8.96 -13.55 14.48
CA GLY A 57 -10.36 -13.15 14.47
C GLY A 57 -11.19 -13.85 13.39
N THR A 58 -12.29 -13.23 12.98
CA THR A 58 -13.25 -13.82 12.04
C THR A 58 -13.84 -12.77 11.10
N GLY A 59 -14.50 -13.23 10.02
CA GLY A 59 -15.17 -12.34 9.06
C GLY A 59 -14.23 -11.75 8.02
N HIS A 60 -13.00 -12.26 7.92
CA HIS A 60 -12.09 -11.91 6.83
C HIS A 60 -12.53 -12.57 5.53
N GLN A 61 -12.24 -11.90 4.42
CA GLN A 61 -12.64 -12.32 3.09
C GLN A 61 -11.47 -12.23 2.12
N ILE A 62 -11.57 -12.94 1.00
CA ILE A 62 -10.65 -12.82 -0.13
C ILE A 62 -11.43 -12.41 -1.38
N LEU A 63 -10.76 -11.64 -2.23
CA LEU A 63 -11.25 -11.28 -3.57
C LEU A 63 -10.07 -11.27 -4.54
N PRO A 64 -9.89 -12.31 -5.35
CA PRO A 64 -8.96 -12.25 -6.47
C PRO A 64 -9.38 -11.17 -7.46
N CYS A 65 -8.49 -10.21 -7.72
CA CYS A 65 -8.77 -9.08 -8.60
C CYS A 65 -7.47 -8.53 -9.18
N ASP A 66 -7.40 -8.43 -10.50
CA ASP A 66 -6.35 -7.65 -11.17
C ASP A 66 -6.77 -6.18 -11.17
N LEU A 67 -6.01 -5.35 -10.47
CA LEU A 67 -6.33 -3.93 -10.34
C LEU A 67 -6.11 -3.12 -11.63
N SER A 68 -5.44 -3.67 -12.63
CA SER A 68 -5.38 -3.07 -13.96
C SER A 68 -6.74 -3.11 -14.69
N ASP A 69 -7.62 -4.06 -14.32
CA ASP A 69 -9.03 -4.04 -14.71
C ASP A 69 -9.84 -3.11 -13.80
N LEU A 70 -9.98 -1.87 -14.24
CA LEU A 70 -10.68 -0.82 -13.48
C LEU A 70 -12.15 -1.13 -13.19
N LYS A 71 -12.78 -2.02 -13.96
CA LYS A 71 -14.20 -2.39 -13.78
C LYS A 71 -14.42 -3.19 -12.50
N GLY A 72 -13.40 -3.93 -12.06
CA GLY A 72 -13.44 -4.70 -10.83
C GLY A 72 -13.39 -3.88 -9.54
N HIS A 73 -12.98 -2.61 -9.61
CA HIS A 73 -12.74 -1.80 -8.40
C HIS A 73 -13.99 -1.57 -7.54
N VAL A 74 -15.17 -1.43 -8.13
CA VAL A 74 -16.44 -1.23 -7.38
C VAL A 74 -16.74 -2.45 -6.54
N ASN A 75 -16.59 -3.64 -7.11
CA ASN A 75 -16.85 -4.91 -6.44
C ASN A 75 -15.96 -5.12 -5.18
N ILE A 76 -14.75 -4.53 -5.15
CA ILE A 76 -13.87 -4.59 -3.97
C ILE A 76 -14.56 -3.99 -2.74
N PHE A 77 -15.15 -2.81 -2.87
CA PHE A 77 -15.78 -2.12 -1.76
C PHE A 77 -17.16 -2.70 -1.41
N GLU A 78 -17.90 -3.18 -2.41
CA GLU A 78 -19.16 -3.91 -2.20
C GLU A 78 -18.89 -5.19 -1.41
N LYS A 79 -17.88 -5.97 -1.79
CA LYS A 79 -17.49 -7.19 -1.08
C LYS A 79 -17.03 -6.92 0.34
N ALA A 80 -16.19 -5.90 0.56
CA ALA A 80 -15.74 -5.53 1.90
C ALA A 80 -16.91 -5.11 2.81
N ALA A 81 -17.92 -4.42 2.25
CA ALA A 81 -19.09 -3.95 2.98
C ALA A 81 -20.04 -5.08 3.45
N GLU A 82 -19.96 -6.28 2.85
CA GLU A 82 -20.73 -7.45 3.34
C GLU A 82 -20.33 -7.84 4.77
N ALA A 83 -19.09 -7.58 5.17
CA ALA A 83 -18.58 -7.96 6.49
C ALA A 83 -18.87 -6.90 7.57
N ALA A 84 -18.64 -5.61 7.26
CA ALA A 84 -18.89 -4.46 8.14
C ALA A 84 -18.72 -3.15 7.37
N GLU A 85 -18.90 -2.00 8.05
CA GLU A 85 -18.61 -0.69 7.49
C GLU A 85 -17.15 -0.61 7.03
N VAL A 86 -16.92 -0.21 5.78
CA VAL A 86 -15.56 -0.05 5.24
C VAL A 86 -15.01 1.30 5.69
N VAL A 87 -13.94 1.29 6.50
CA VAL A 87 -13.36 2.52 7.07
C VAL A 87 -11.98 2.85 6.52
N ALA A 88 -11.28 1.88 5.89
CA ALA A 88 -9.95 2.13 5.35
C ALA A 88 -9.64 1.29 4.10
N LEU A 89 -8.76 1.86 3.27
CA LEU A 89 -8.05 1.19 2.17
C LEU A 89 -6.54 1.29 2.44
N ALA A 90 -5.85 0.15 2.55
CA ALA A 90 -4.39 0.06 2.48
C ALA A 90 -4.00 -0.49 1.10
N HIS A 91 -3.52 0.39 0.22
CA HIS A 91 -3.19 0.05 -1.16
C HIS A 91 -1.71 -0.33 -1.29
N CYS A 92 -1.39 -1.61 -1.00
CA CYS A 92 -0.02 -2.14 -1.03
C CYS A 92 0.37 -2.73 -2.41
N ALA A 93 -0.58 -2.94 -3.30
CA ALA A 93 -0.32 -3.54 -4.61
C ALA A 93 0.64 -2.70 -5.45
N ALA A 94 1.65 -3.34 -6.01
CA ALA A 94 2.60 -2.75 -6.93
C ALA A 94 3.36 -3.84 -7.69
N VAL A 95 3.89 -3.47 -8.85
CA VAL A 95 4.82 -4.28 -9.63
C VAL A 95 6.11 -3.51 -9.85
N LEU A 96 7.22 -4.26 -9.91
CA LEU A 96 8.54 -3.73 -10.23
C LEU A 96 9.16 -4.62 -11.31
N ARG A 97 9.47 -4.01 -12.46
CA ARG A 97 10.32 -4.61 -13.49
C ARG A 97 11.70 -3.99 -13.40
N ARG A 98 12.69 -4.79 -13.01
CA ARG A 98 14.10 -4.38 -13.01
C ARG A 98 14.75 -4.73 -14.33
N ARG A 99 15.46 -3.76 -14.89
CA ARG A 99 16.37 -3.95 -16.03
C ARG A 99 17.75 -3.47 -15.64
N ALA A 100 18.78 -3.96 -16.31
CA ALA A 100 20.15 -3.59 -16.01
C ALA A 100 20.40 -2.11 -16.32
N THR A 101 19.91 -1.64 -17.47
CA THR A 101 20.06 -0.26 -17.93
C THR A 101 18.70 0.34 -18.31
N VAL A 102 18.66 1.64 -18.54
CA VAL A 102 17.46 2.33 -19.04
C VAL A 102 17.13 1.87 -20.47
N ASP A 103 18.14 1.56 -21.26
CA ASP A 103 17.96 1.15 -22.67
C ASP A 103 17.31 -0.24 -22.79
N ASP A 104 17.37 -1.05 -21.73
CA ASP A 104 16.72 -2.38 -21.68
C ASP A 104 15.22 -2.30 -21.33
N VAL A 105 14.72 -1.13 -20.95
CA VAL A 105 13.31 -0.96 -20.57
C VAL A 105 12.44 -0.98 -21.81
N THR A 106 11.48 -1.91 -21.85
CA THR A 106 10.54 -2.04 -22.95
C THR A 106 9.27 -1.20 -22.70
N GLU A 107 8.50 -0.92 -23.76
CA GLU A 107 7.20 -0.29 -23.66
C GLU A 107 6.24 -1.15 -22.79
N GLU A 108 6.31 -2.46 -22.89
CA GLU A 108 5.54 -3.39 -22.05
C GLU A 108 5.89 -3.27 -20.55
N ASP A 109 7.18 -3.12 -20.22
CA ASP A 109 7.62 -2.86 -18.84
C ASP A 109 7.10 -1.51 -18.32
N TRP A 110 7.06 -0.51 -19.19
CA TRP A 110 6.50 0.80 -18.89
C TRP A 110 4.99 0.70 -18.62
N ASP A 111 4.23 0.16 -19.57
CA ASP A 111 2.77 0.06 -19.49
C ASP A 111 2.33 -0.71 -18.26
N LEU A 112 2.94 -1.87 -17.99
CA LEU A 112 2.63 -2.68 -16.82
C LEU A 112 2.84 -1.88 -15.52
N GLN A 113 3.97 -1.19 -15.38
CA GLN A 113 4.28 -0.47 -14.15
C GLN A 113 3.42 0.79 -13.98
N ILE A 114 3.11 1.48 -15.05
CA ILE A 114 2.24 2.67 -15.00
C ILE A 114 0.78 2.24 -14.76
N ASP A 115 0.28 1.23 -15.44
CA ASP A 115 -1.10 0.76 -15.28
C ASP A 115 -1.36 0.24 -13.86
N VAL A 116 -0.47 -0.58 -13.31
CA VAL A 116 -0.66 -1.14 -11.96
C VAL A 116 -0.33 -0.13 -10.87
N ASN A 117 0.85 0.53 -10.94
CA ASN A 117 1.32 1.35 -9.82
C ASN A 117 0.69 2.74 -9.77
N MET A 118 0.29 3.29 -10.90
CA MET A 118 -0.14 4.69 -10.97
C MET A 118 -1.62 4.82 -11.38
N LYS A 119 -2.01 4.26 -12.51
CA LYS A 119 -3.37 4.35 -13.04
C LYS A 119 -4.36 3.62 -12.12
N ALA A 120 -4.09 2.36 -11.77
CA ALA A 120 -4.94 1.62 -10.84
C ALA A 120 -5.04 2.31 -9.49
N THR A 121 -3.93 2.84 -8.95
CA THR A 121 -3.93 3.62 -7.69
C THR A 121 -4.90 4.79 -7.76
N PHE A 122 -4.86 5.60 -8.82
CA PHE A 122 -5.76 6.73 -8.96
C PHE A 122 -7.23 6.30 -8.99
N PHE A 123 -7.57 5.34 -9.83
CA PHE A 123 -8.97 4.90 -9.98
C PHE A 123 -9.50 4.16 -8.76
N LEU A 124 -8.67 3.35 -8.08
CA LEU A 124 -9.06 2.69 -6.84
C LEU A 124 -9.31 3.70 -5.71
N ASN A 125 -8.45 4.71 -5.56
CA ASN A 125 -8.66 5.80 -4.59
C ASN A 125 -9.96 6.56 -4.88
N ARG A 126 -10.27 6.83 -6.16
CA ARG A 126 -11.52 7.47 -6.57
C ARG A 126 -12.73 6.61 -6.23
N THR A 127 -12.64 5.30 -6.44
CA THR A 127 -13.71 4.36 -6.10
C THR A 127 -13.89 4.26 -4.58
N ALA A 128 -12.80 4.22 -3.80
CA ALA A 128 -12.85 4.28 -2.34
C ALA A 128 -13.55 5.56 -1.85
N HIS A 129 -13.17 6.72 -2.40
CA HIS A 129 -13.82 7.98 -2.10
C HIS A 129 -15.32 7.94 -2.36
N ALA A 130 -15.73 7.47 -3.55
CA ALA A 130 -17.15 7.38 -3.90
C ALA A 130 -17.91 6.46 -2.92
N HIS A 131 -17.32 5.33 -2.52
CA HIS A 131 -17.90 4.43 -1.55
C HIS A 131 -18.05 5.08 -0.17
N PHE A 132 -16.99 5.70 0.36
CA PHE A 132 -17.02 6.39 1.65
C PHE A 132 -18.03 7.52 1.65
N LYS A 133 -18.03 8.35 0.62
CA LYS A 133 -18.97 9.49 0.50
C LYS A 133 -20.42 9.02 0.45
N LYS A 134 -20.72 7.98 -0.34
CA LYS A 134 -22.06 7.39 -0.45
C LYS A 134 -22.60 6.91 0.90
N ASN A 135 -21.72 6.37 1.76
CA ASN A 135 -22.09 5.80 3.05
C ASN A 135 -21.91 6.79 4.22
N GLY A 136 -21.45 8.02 3.97
CA GLY A 136 -21.19 9.01 5.03
C GLY A 136 -19.98 8.66 5.91
N THR A 137 -19.15 7.70 5.48
CA THR A 137 -17.98 7.24 6.24
C THR A 137 -16.82 8.22 6.11
N LYS A 138 -16.23 8.64 7.24
CA LYS A 138 -14.97 9.40 7.26
C LYS A 138 -13.78 8.45 7.07
N GLY A 139 -13.62 7.97 5.84
CA GLY A 139 -12.65 6.93 5.50
C GLY A 139 -11.19 7.39 5.48
N SER A 140 -10.27 6.44 5.48
CA SER A 140 -8.85 6.68 5.30
C SER A 140 -8.27 5.82 4.17
N ILE A 141 -7.49 6.44 3.31
CA ILE A 141 -6.74 5.78 2.23
C ILE A 141 -5.25 5.91 2.54
N VAL A 142 -4.55 4.78 2.56
CA VAL A 142 -3.10 4.69 2.75
C VAL A 142 -2.49 4.05 1.51
N ASN A 143 -1.84 4.87 0.69
CA ASN A 143 -1.12 4.44 -0.50
C ASN A 143 0.31 4.00 -0.16
N PHE A 144 0.94 3.24 -1.04
CA PHE A 144 2.36 2.89 -0.94
C PHE A 144 3.16 3.53 -2.07
N SER A 145 4.03 4.47 -1.70
CA SER A 145 5.11 4.96 -2.55
C SER A 145 6.36 4.07 -2.38
N SER A 146 7.52 4.60 -2.52
CA SER A 146 8.83 3.98 -2.33
C SER A 146 9.86 5.08 -2.23
N GLN A 147 10.97 4.89 -1.51
CA GLN A 147 12.10 5.82 -1.56
C GLN A 147 12.57 6.12 -2.99
N GLY A 148 12.30 5.22 -3.95
CA GLY A 148 12.63 5.41 -5.37
C GLY A 148 12.08 6.72 -5.94
N TRP A 149 10.97 7.24 -5.43
CA TRP A 149 10.39 8.49 -5.90
C TRP A 149 11.32 9.71 -5.68
N TRP A 150 12.17 9.65 -4.66
CA TRP A 150 13.12 10.70 -4.32
C TRP A 150 14.48 10.49 -4.99
N THR A 151 14.95 9.24 -5.04
CA THR A 151 16.26 8.90 -5.62
C THR A 151 16.25 8.84 -7.15
N GLY A 152 15.07 8.74 -7.78
CA GLY A 152 14.94 8.51 -9.22
C GLY A 152 15.11 7.05 -9.64
N GLY A 153 15.41 6.15 -8.69
CA GLY A 153 15.74 4.75 -8.98
C GLY A 153 17.17 4.57 -9.48
N PHE A 154 17.51 3.33 -9.83
CA PHE A 154 18.82 2.96 -10.36
C PHE A 154 18.63 2.07 -11.60
N GLY A 155 19.47 2.28 -12.62
CA GLY A 155 19.40 1.54 -13.89
C GLY A 155 17.98 1.58 -14.48
N GLY A 156 17.49 0.45 -14.95
CA GLY A 156 16.15 0.33 -15.54
C GLY A 156 14.98 0.40 -14.56
N SER A 157 15.19 0.68 -13.26
CA SER A 157 14.09 0.89 -12.30
C SER A 157 13.52 2.33 -12.28
N VAL A 158 13.96 3.18 -13.20
CA VAL A 158 13.52 4.58 -13.32
C VAL A 158 12.00 4.71 -13.55
N VAL A 159 11.38 3.79 -14.29
CA VAL A 159 9.93 3.78 -14.53
C VAL A 159 9.17 3.51 -13.23
N TYR A 160 9.63 2.55 -12.44
CA TYR A 160 9.07 2.31 -11.12
C TYR A 160 9.17 3.54 -10.23
N ALA A 161 10.34 4.16 -10.18
CA ALA A 161 10.57 5.38 -9.41
C ALA A 161 9.63 6.51 -9.84
N GLY A 162 9.47 6.72 -11.15
CA GLY A 162 8.53 7.68 -11.73
C GLY A 162 7.08 7.37 -11.34
N SER A 163 6.66 6.10 -11.42
CA SER A 163 5.32 5.68 -11.00
C SER A 163 5.06 5.97 -9.51
N LYS A 164 6.06 5.73 -8.64
CA LYS A 164 5.97 6.00 -7.20
C LYS A 164 6.04 7.50 -6.86
N GLY A 165 6.72 8.30 -7.69
CA GLY A 165 6.63 9.77 -7.66
C GLY A 165 5.23 10.28 -8.01
N GLY A 166 4.61 9.68 -9.03
CA GLY A 166 3.21 9.94 -9.38
C GLY A 166 2.27 9.66 -8.21
N VAL A 167 2.45 8.54 -7.50
CA VAL A 167 1.67 8.21 -6.29
C VAL A 167 1.82 9.28 -5.20
N VAL A 168 3.03 9.81 -4.97
CA VAL A 168 3.27 10.90 -4.01
C VAL A 168 2.47 12.15 -4.39
N SER A 169 2.56 12.58 -5.65
CA SER A 169 1.84 13.74 -6.14
C SER A 169 0.32 13.55 -6.07
N MET A 170 -0.17 12.39 -6.54
CA MET A 170 -1.60 12.05 -6.49
C MET A 170 -2.12 12.00 -5.05
N THR A 171 -1.37 11.42 -4.11
CA THR A 171 -1.76 11.39 -2.68
C THR A 171 -2.04 12.80 -2.16
N LYS A 172 -1.18 13.78 -2.45
CA LYS A 172 -1.37 15.17 -2.04
C LYS A 172 -2.59 15.83 -2.72
N GLY A 173 -2.76 15.59 -4.02
CA GLY A 173 -3.90 16.13 -4.79
C GLY A 173 -5.23 15.54 -4.33
N LEU A 174 -5.29 14.22 -4.15
CA LEU A 174 -6.48 13.51 -3.67
C LEU A 174 -6.82 13.86 -2.22
N ALA A 175 -5.81 14.07 -1.36
CA ALA A 175 -6.01 14.56 0.01
C ALA A 175 -6.78 15.89 0.03
N ARG A 176 -6.38 16.85 -0.81
CA ARG A 176 -7.10 18.13 -0.94
C ARG A 176 -8.51 17.96 -1.46
N SER A 177 -8.68 17.08 -2.47
CA SER A 177 -9.97 16.88 -3.13
C SER A 177 -11.00 16.17 -2.24
N PHE A 178 -10.54 15.23 -1.37
CA PHE A 178 -11.43 14.39 -0.56
C PHE A 178 -11.63 14.91 0.86
N ALA A 179 -10.79 15.83 1.34
CA ALA A 179 -10.88 16.41 2.67
C ALA A 179 -12.23 17.09 2.98
N PRO A 180 -12.91 17.79 2.03
CA PRO A 180 -14.25 18.34 2.30
C PRO A 180 -15.30 17.27 2.64
N ASP A 181 -15.12 16.03 2.17
CA ASP A 181 -15.99 14.91 2.50
C ASP A 181 -15.52 14.16 3.78
N GLY A 182 -14.50 14.68 4.48
CA GLY A 182 -13.93 14.09 5.69
C GLY A 182 -13.05 12.86 5.46
N ILE A 183 -12.63 12.61 4.20
CA ILE A 183 -11.82 11.45 3.81
C ILE A 183 -10.35 11.88 3.74
N ARG A 184 -9.46 11.08 4.36
CA ARG A 184 -8.03 11.33 4.42
C ARG A 184 -7.31 10.45 3.40
N VAL A 185 -6.27 10.98 2.77
CA VAL A 185 -5.39 10.24 1.85
C VAL A 185 -3.95 10.51 2.23
N ASN A 186 -3.22 9.46 2.56
CA ASN A 186 -1.81 9.52 2.93
C ASN A 186 -1.01 8.44 2.19
N ALA A 187 0.29 8.49 2.28
CA ALA A 187 1.15 7.44 1.75
C ALA A 187 2.20 7.01 2.78
N VAL A 188 2.62 5.75 2.67
CA VAL A 188 3.86 5.23 3.27
C VAL A 188 4.90 5.14 2.16
N SER A 189 6.12 5.57 2.44
CA SER A 189 7.27 5.48 1.53
C SER A 189 8.35 4.59 2.16
N PRO A 190 8.32 3.27 1.90
CA PRO A 190 9.32 2.36 2.40
C PRO A 190 10.70 2.57 1.77
N GLY A 191 11.76 2.30 2.56
CA GLY A 191 13.10 2.00 2.07
C GLY A 191 13.22 0.55 1.62
N GLY A 192 14.35 -0.06 1.93
CA GLY A 192 14.56 -1.49 1.70
C GLY A 192 13.79 -2.33 2.71
N VAL A 193 12.85 -3.14 2.22
CA VAL A 193 12.08 -4.10 3.03
C VAL A 193 12.39 -5.51 2.56
N ASP A 194 12.63 -6.43 3.48
CA ASP A 194 12.95 -7.82 3.18
C ASP A 194 11.72 -8.54 2.62
N THR A 195 11.62 -8.54 1.31
CA THR A 195 10.54 -9.13 0.52
C THR A 195 11.10 -9.70 -0.77
N SER A 196 10.39 -10.64 -1.39
CA SER A 196 10.77 -11.19 -2.70
C SER A 196 10.95 -10.11 -3.78
N MET A 197 10.19 -9.02 -3.72
CA MET A 197 10.35 -7.88 -4.63
C MET A 197 11.71 -7.19 -4.43
N MET A 198 12.23 -7.12 -3.21
CA MET A 198 13.53 -6.51 -2.91
C MET A 198 14.68 -7.46 -3.17
N THR A 199 14.59 -8.70 -2.69
CA THR A 199 15.72 -9.65 -2.65
C THR A 199 15.76 -10.61 -3.84
N GLY A 200 14.65 -10.86 -4.51
CA GLY A 200 14.45 -11.97 -5.44
C GLY A 200 15.34 -11.99 -6.70
N ASN A 201 15.97 -10.88 -7.07
CA ASN A 201 16.85 -10.78 -8.26
C ASN A 201 18.13 -10.01 -7.93
N GLN A 202 18.63 -10.08 -6.69
CA GLN A 202 19.87 -9.42 -6.28
C GLN A 202 20.91 -10.44 -5.81
N THR A 203 22.17 -10.18 -6.15
CA THR A 203 23.26 -10.96 -5.57
C THR A 203 23.50 -10.55 -4.11
N PRO A 204 24.16 -11.41 -3.30
CA PRO A 204 24.53 -11.05 -1.93
C PRO A 204 25.32 -9.74 -1.83
N GLU A 205 26.21 -9.49 -2.80
CA GLU A 205 27.04 -8.28 -2.85
C GLU A 205 26.21 -7.04 -3.14
N GLN A 206 25.25 -7.12 -4.07
CA GLN A 206 24.31 -6.04 -4.38
C GLN A 206 23.45 -5.71 -3.16
N LEU A 207 22.96 -6.74 -2.47
CA LEU A 207 22.16 -6.58 -1.26
C LEU A 207 23.00 -5.96 -0.13
N ALA A 208 24.23 -6.42 0.09
CA ALA A 208 25.14 -5.85 1.08
C ALA A 208 25.46 -4.37 0.78
N SER A 209 25.71 -4.04 -0.51
CA SER A 209 25.91 -2.66 -0.95
C SER A 209 24.67 -1.79 -0.70
N PHE A 210 23.47 -2.32 -0.96
CA PHE A 210 22.24 -1.60 -0.66
C PHE A 210 22.05 -1.38 0.86
N VAL A 211 22.28 -2.40 1.68
CA VAL A 211 22.17 -2.33 3.14
C VAL A 211 23.17 -1.33 3.72
N SER A 212 24.37 -1.21 3.16
CA SER A 212 25.37 -0.25 3.64
C SER A 212 24.94 1.23 3.51
N MET A 213 23.95 1.51 2.66
CA MET A 213 23.35 2.85 2.52
C MET A 213 22.26 3.15 3.54
N ILE A 214 21.86 2.16 4.36
CA ILE A 214 20.81 2.31 5.36
C ILE A 214 21.46 2.59 6.73
N PRO A 215 21.27 3.76 7.36
CA PRO A 215 21.87 4.07 8.67
C PRO A 215 21.54 3.07 9.77
N MET A 216 20.35 2.44 9.76
CA MET A 216 19.99 1.37 10.70
C MET A 216 20.68 0.04 10.40
N GLY A 217 21.49 -0.08 9.33
CA GLY A 217 22.37 -1.21 9.02
C GLY A 217 21.65 -2.50 8.59
N ARG A 218 20.38 -2.46 8.26
CA ARG A 218 19.60 -3.62 7.83
C ARG A 218 18.40 -3.25 6.95
N LEU A 219 17.85 -4.23 6.26
CA LEU A 219 16.51 -4.09 5.70
C LEU A 219 15.47 -4.03 6.83
N ALA A 220 14.36 -3.35 6.57
CA ALA A 220 13.18 -3.46 7.42
C ALA A 220 12.51 -4.82 7.22
N THR A 221 11.84 -5.35 8.24
CA THR A 221 10.90 -6.45 8.05
C THR A 221 9.55 -5.93 7.52
N PRO A 222 8.73 -6.75 6.85
CA PRO A 222 7.39 -6.36 6.43
C PRO A 222 6.52 -5.86 7.59
N GLU A 223 6.69 -6.41 8.78
CA GLU A 223 5.95 -6.05 10.00
C GLU A 223 6.24 -4.61 10.45
N GLU A 224 7.43 -4.08 10.15
CA GLU A 224 7.77 -2.68 10.48
C GLU A 224 7.00 -1.65 9.65
N MET A 225 6.32 -2.08 8.58
CA MET A 225 5.38 -1.24 7.82
C MET A 225 3.99 -1.16 8.47
N VAL A 226 3.66 -2.08 9.38
CA VAL A 226 2.31 -2.19 9.97
C VAL A 226 1.98 -0.98 10.84
N GLY A 227 2.87 -0.60 11.75
CA GLY A 227 2.65 0.53 12.67
C GLY A 227 2.27 1.83 11.97
N PRO A 228 3.07 2.32 11.00
CA PRO A 228 2.74 3.50 10.20
C PRO A 228 1.40 3.38 9.45
N VAL A 229 1.08 2.22 8.87
CA VAL A 229 -0.17 2.00 8.15
C VAL A 229 -1.37 2.05 9.10
N ILE A 230 -1.32 1.34 10.23
CA ILE A 230 -2.39 1.35 11.25
C ILE A 230 -2.62 2.77 11.77
N PHE A 231 -1.56 3.52 12.09
CA PHE A 231 -1.67 4.91 12.50
C PHE A 231 -2.39 5.75 11.44
N LEU A 232 -1.94 5.70 10.18
CA LEU A 232 -2.52 6.52 9.11
C LEU A 232 -3.96 6.09 8.76
N ALA A 233 -4.30 4.82 8.91
CA ALA A 233 -5.65 4.31 8.67
C ALA A 233 -6.64 4.68 9.78
N SER A 234 -6.17 4.82 11.02
CA SER A 234 -6.98 4.96 12.22
C SER A 234 -7.40 6.41 12.52
N GLN A 235 -8.29 6.59 13.49
CA GLN A 235 -8.68 7.91 14.02
C GLN A 235 -7.55 8.61 14.78
N ALA A 236 -6.48 7.89 15.17
CA ALA A 236 -5.30 8.51 15.79
C ALA A 236 -4.63 9.54 14.88
N SER A 237 -4.80 9.42 13.56
CA SER A 237 -4.32 10.36 12.54
C SER A 237 -5.42 11.26 11.97
N SER A 238 -6.47 11.56 12.74
CA SER A 238 -7.66 12.27 12.25
C SER A 238 -7.39 13.68 11.65
N PHE A 239 -6.25 14.28 11.94
CA PHE A 239 -5.81 15.56 11.36
C PHE A 239 -4.61 15.43 10.42
N VAL A 240 -4.30 14.18 9.99
CA VAL A 240 -3.18 13.88 9.08
C VAL A 240 -3.73 13.50 7.72
N THR A 241 -3.52 14.34 6.71
CA THR A 241 -3.87 14.06 5.32
C THR A 241 -2.85 14.70 4.38
N GLY A 242 -2.54 14.04 3.25
CA GLY A 242 -1.54 14.49 2.28
C GLY A 242 -0.09 14.23 2.68
N THR A 243 0.16 13.52 3.79
CA THR A 243 1.52 13.17 4.21
C THR A 243 2.08 11.98 3.43
N VAL A 244 3.41 11.95 3.34
CA VAL A 244 4.18 10.78 2.89
C VAL A 244 5.09 10.37 4.03
N ALA A 245 4.68 9.35 4.78
CA ALA A 245 5.45 8.83 5.91
C ALA A 245 6.69 8.07 5.41
N ASN A 246 7.87 8.59 5.71
CA ASN A 246 9.13 7.96 5.39
C ASN A 246 9.43 6.81 6.37
N VAL A 247 9.59 5.59 5.86
CA VAL A 247 9.91 4.38 6.64
C VAL A 247 11.12 3.71 5.99
N SER A 248 12.30 4.31 6.11
CA SER A 248 13.50 3.94 5.35
C SER A 248 14.73 3.60 6.20
N GLY A 249 14.58 3.52 7.52
CA GLY A 249 15.73 3.27 8.40
C GLY A 249 16.80 4.38 8.33
N GLY A 250 16.39 5.60 7.98
CA GLY A 250 17.28 6.76 7.81
C GLY A 250 17.95 6.85 6.44
N GLN A 251 17.67 5.95 5.50
CA GLN A 251 18.28 5.97 4.17
C GLN A 251 17.91 7.24 3.39
N LEU A 252 16.70 7.75 3.58
CA LEU A 252 16.27 9.05 3.09
C LEU A 252 15.71 9.89 4.23
N MET A 253 15.95 11.19 4.16
CA MET A 253 15.45 12.18 5.14
C MET A 253 14.91 13.37 4.34
N TYR A 254 13.59 13.60 4.36
CA TYR A 254 12.89 14.70 3.67
C TYR A 254 11.70 15.21 4.48
#